data_8458c0384c3433d385eaf47f61ad771b
#
_entry.id   8458c0384c3433d385eaf47f61ad771b
#
_cell.length_a   1.000
_cell.length_b   1.000
_cell.length_c   1.000
_cell.angle_alpha   90.00
_cell.angle_beta   90.00
_cell.angle_gamma   90.00
#
_symmetry.space_group_name_H-M   'P 1'
#
loop_
_entity.id
_entity.type
_entity.pdbx_description
1 polymer ?
#
loop_
_entity_poly.entity_id
_entity_poly.type
_entity_poly.pdbx_seq_one_letter_code
_entity_poly.pdbx_strand_id
1 'polypeptide(L)'
;MASSRIDEERVASELRGNTLRVYWHLLRSPSGTIGVRETQRALGFSSPALAVYHLDKLVELGLVEKVRDGYHLAKIVNVGVLKQFVRFGTIILPRYVLYATMFTTLLVFYLTQFRRVDFYSLFALIFGVLATVILWFEAVRAWRQRP
;
A
#
# COMPACT_ATOMS: atom_id res chain seq x y z
N MET A 1 0.15 24.16 -11.11
CA MET A 1 0.10 23.59 -9.74
C MET A 1 -1.32 23.44 -9.18
N ALA A 2 -2.26 24.35 -9.41
CA ALA A 2 -3.65 24.18 -8.94
C ALA A 2 -4.41 23.06 -9.66
N SER A 3 -4.24 22.89 -10.98
CA SER A 3 -4.89 21.85 -11.78
C SER A 3 -4.54 20.45 -11.34
N SER A 4 -3.26 20.18 -11.01
CA SER A 4 -2.84 18.84 -10.54
C SER A 4 -3.42 18.45 -9.18
N ARG A 5 -3.67 19.41 -8.30
CA ARG A 5 -4.32 19.14 -6.99
C ARG A 5 -5.80 18.80 -7.15
N ILE A 6 -6.51 19.51 -8.03
CA ILE A 6 -7.93 19.24 -8.31
C ILE A 6 -8.09 17.84 -8.91
N ASP A 7 -7.19 17.46 -9.82
CA ASP A 7 -7.18 16.11 -10.40
C ASP A 7 -6.89 15.02 -9.35
N GLU A 8 -5.94 15.25 -8.43
CA GLU A 8 -5.63 14.32 -7.35
C GLU A 8 -6.79 14.18 -6.35
N GLU A 9 -7.47 15.26 -5.99
CA GLU A 9 -8.64 15.23 -5.11
C GLU A 9 -9.81 14.50 -5.76
N ARG A 10 -10.04 14.72 -7.05
CA ARG A 10 -11.07 14.00 -7.82
C ARG A 10 -10.75 12.52 -7.87
N VAL A 11 -9.52 12.14 -8.21
CA VAL A 11 -9.08 10.75 -8.20
C VAL A 11 -9.25 10.13 -6.81
N ALA A 12 -8.88 10.85 -5.74
CA ALA A 12 -9.02 10.37 -4.37
C ALA A 12 -10.49 10.13 -3.96
N SER A 13 -11.41 10.96 -4.44
CA SER A 13 -12.85 10.82 -4.16
C SER A 13 -13.49 9.65 -4.89
N GLU A 14 -13.06 9.38 -6.12
CA GLU A 14 -13.59 8.33 -7.00
C GLU A 14 -12.93 6.96 -6.77
N LEU A 15 -11.67 6.95 -6.33
CA LEU A 15 -10.87 5.74 -6.09
C LEU A 15 -11.24 5.10 -4.74
N ARG A 16 -12.45 4.55 -4.62
CA ARG A 16 -12.98 3.93 -3.39
C ARG A 16 -13.61 2.57 -3.66
N GLY A 17 -13.79 1.79 -2.60
CA GLY A 17 -14.49 0.50 -2.66
C GLY A 17 -13.90 -0.45 -3.71
N ASN A 18 -14.74 -1.00 -4.58
CA ASN A 18 -14.32 -1.98 -5.58
C ASN A 18 -13.40 -1.38 -6.65
N THR A 19 -13.54 -0.11 -7.00
CA THR A 19 -12.62 0.57 -7.94
C THR A 19 -11.21 0.61 -7.36
N LEU A 20 -11.06 0.90 -6.06
CA LEU A 20 -9.78 0.85 -5.37
C LEU A 20 -9.21 -0.57 -5.31
N ARG A 21 -10.06 -1.59 -5.09
CA ARG A 21 -9.62 -3.00 -5.09
C ARG A 21 -9.09 -3.44 -6.46
N VAL A 22 -9.75 -3.02 -7.55
CA VAL A 22 -9.28 -3.29 -8.92
C VAL A 22 -7.95 -2.60 -9.17
N TYR A 23 -7.80 -1.34 -8.80
CA TYR A 23 -6.56 -0.60 -8.94
C TYR A 23 -5.42 -1.22 -8.10
N TRP A 24 -5.70 -1.64 -6.88
CA TRP A 24 -4.75 -2.35 -6.02
C TRP A 24 -4.30 -3.67 -6.63
N HIS A 25 -5.22 -4.43 -7.22
CA HIS A 25 -4.90 -5.69 -7.92
C HIS A 25 -3.98 -5.43 -9.11
N LEU A 26 -4.25 -4.39 -9.89
CA LEU A 26 -3.41 -3.97 -11.02
C LEU A 26 -2.00 -3.54 -10.58
N LEU A 27 -1.89 -2.79 -9.47
CA LEU A 27 -0.59 -2.40 -8.91
C LEU A 27 0.29 -3.59 -8.49
N ARG A 28 -0.32 -4.72 -8.16
CA ARG A 28 0.36 -5.95 -7.76
C ARG A 28 0.70 -6.85 -8.94
N SER A 29 0.14 -6.61 -10.11
CA SER A 29 0.46 -7.36 -11.31
C SER A 29 1.92 -7.14 -11.72
N PRO A 30 2.73 -8.20 -11.93
CA PRO A 30 4.12 -8.08 -12.35
C PRO A 30 4.28 -7.39 -13.71
N SER A 31 3.34 -7.63 -14.63
CA SER A 31 3.32 -7.03 -15.96
C SER A 31 2.74 -5.61 -16.00
N GLY A 32 2.08 -5.18 -14.90
CA GLY A 32 1.28 -3.95 -14.90
C GLY A 32 0.04 -4.02 -15.80
N THR A 33 -0.32 -5.21 -16.28
CA THR A 33 -1.47 -5.46 -17.16
C THR A 33 -2.35 -6.55 -16.55
N ILE A 34 -3.66 -6.38 -16.62
CA ILE A 34 -4.64 -7.37 -16.15
C ILE A 34 -5.79 -7.52 -17.16
N GLY A 35 -6.32 -8.75 -17.26
CA GLY A 35 -7.48 -9.05 -18.07
C GLY A 35 -8.80 -8.95 -17.27
N VAL A 36 -9.91 -8.76 -17.97
CA VAL A 36 -11.25 -8.67 -17.37
C VAL A 36 -11.61 -9.92 -16.57
N ARG A 37 -11.44 -11.10 -17.15
CA ARG A 37 -11.76 -12.38 -16.50
C ARG A 37 -10.84 -12.69 -15.31
N GLU A 38 -9.58 -12.30 -15.43
CA GLU A 38 -8.61 -12.40 -14.34
C GLU A 38 -9.06 -11.53 -13.15
N THR A 39 -9.38 -10.25 -13.42
CA THR A 39 -9.89 -9.31 -12.42
C THR A 39 -11.16 -9.83 -11.76
N GLN A 40 -12.11 -10.33 -12.55
CA GLN A 40 -13.35 -10.90 -12.03
C GLN A 40 -13.09 -12.03 -11.03
N ARG A 41 -12.24 -12.99 -11.40
CA ARG A 41 -11.91 -14.16 -10.56
C ARG A 41 -11.13 -13.76 -9.30
N ALA A 42 -10.12 -12.93 -9.48
CA ALA A 42 -9.25 -12.51 -8.37
C ALA A 42 -9.97 -11.70 -7.30
N LEU A 43 -10.96 -10.89 -7.70
CA LEU A 43 -11.71 -10.03 -6.78
C LEU A 43 -13.09 -10.57 -6.39
N GLY A 44 -13.48 -11.73 -6.95
CA GLY A 44 -14.76 -12.37 -6.65
C GLY A 44 -15.98 -11.60 -7.16
N PHE A 45 -15.85 -10.90 -8.29
CA PHE A 45 -17.00 -10.19 -8.86
C PHE A 45 -18.04 -11.14 -9.46
N SER A 46 -19.30 -10.81 -9.27
CA SER A 46 -20.43 -11.62 -9.73
C SER A 46 -20.53 -11.73 -11.26
N SER A 47 -19.98 -10.76 -11.99
CA SER A 47 -19.99 -10.77 -13.46
C SER A 47 -18.74 -10.13 -14.06
N PRO A 48 -18.36 -10.52 -15.29
CA PRO A 48 -17.30 -9.83 -16.04
C PRO A 48 -17.65 -8.34 -16.29
N ALA A 49 -18.93 -8.04 -16.50
CA ALA A 49 -19.39 -6.67 -16.72
C ALA A 49 -19.06 -5.73 -15.55
N LEU A 50 -19.14 -6.23 -14.32
CA LEU A 50 -18.77 -5.45 -13.14
C LEU A 50 -17.25 -5.16 -13.11
N ALA A 51 -16.44 -6.12 -13.53
CA ALA A 51 -15.00 -5.90 -13.67
C ALA A 51 -14.68 -4.85 -14.73
N VAL A 52 -15.36 -4.92 -15.90
CA VAL A 52 -15.22 -3.92 -16.97
C VAL A 52 -15.62 -2.54 -16.47
N TYR A 53 -16.73 -2.42 -15.78
CA TYR A 53 -17.21 -1.13 -15.24
C TYR A 53 -16.14 -0.44 -14.37
N HIS A 54 -15.52 -1.17 -13.44
CA HIS A 54 -14.49 -0.62 -12.58
C HIS A 54 -13.17 -0.36 -13.31
N LEU A 55 -12.80 -1.18 -14.30
CA LEU A 55 -11.64 -0.97 -15.14
C LEU A 55 -11.80 0.26 -16.04
N ASP A 56 -12.96 0.42 -16.69
CA ASP A 56 -13.27 1.58 -17.51
C ASP A 56 -13.32 2.86 -16.67
N LYS A 57 -13.83 2.79 -15.45
CA LYS A 57 -13.77 3.91 -14.50
C LYS A 57 -12.32 4.33 -14.18
N LEU A 58 -11.38 3.38 -14.08
CA LEU A 58 -9.96 3.68 -13.93
C LEU A 58 -9.35 4.31 -15.19
N VAL A 59 -9.84 3.96 -16.38
CA VAL A 59 -9.46 4.60 -17.64
C VAL A 59 -9.94 6.05 -17.68
N GLU A 60 -11.20 6.33 -17.27
CA GLU A 60 -11.75 7.69 -17.17
C GLU A 60 -10.96 8.57 -16.20
N LEU A 61 -10.41 7.98 -15.14
CA LEU A 61 -9.55 8.67 -14.17
C LEU A 61 -8.11 8.85 -14.69
N GLY A 62 -7.77 8.36 -15.89
CA GLY A 62 -6.43 8.44 -16.46
C GLY A 62 -5.37 7.61 -15.72
N LEU A 63 -5.78 6.62 -14.94
CA LEU A 63 -4.88 5.73 -14.18
C LEU A 63 -4.49 4.49 -14.97
N VAL A 64 -5.31 4.11 -15.92
CA VAL A 64 -5.22 2.87 -16.69
C VAL A 64 -5.47 3.16 -18.16
N GLU A 65 -4.80 2.44 -19.05
CA GLU A 65 -5.00 2.46 -20.49
C GLU A 65 -5.50 1.12 -20.99
N LYS A 66 -6.44 1.16 -21.95
CA LYS A 66 -6.96 -0.03 -22.60
C LYS A 66 -5.99 -0.48 -23.70
N VAL A 67 -5.49 -1.71 -23.58
CA VAL A 67 -4.57 -2.32 -24.53
C VAL A 67 -5.20 -3.58 -25.19
N ARG A 68 -4.58 -4.13 -26.23
CA ARG A 68 -5.14 -5.32 -26.93
C ARG A 68 -5.41 -6.50 -26.01
N ASP A 69 -4.54 -6.72 -25.03
CA ASP A 69 -4.59 -7.87 -24.11
C ASP A 69 -5.21 -7.56 -22.76
N GLY A 70 -5.84 -6.39 -22.58
CA GLY A 70 -6.48 -6.02 -21.32
C GLY A 70 -6.33 -4.54 -20.95
N TYR A 71 -6.01 -4.29 -19.69
CA TYR A 71 -5.87 -2.96 -19.12
C TYR A 71 -4.49 -2.79 -18.49
N HIS A 72 -3.77 -1.77 -18.93
CA HIS A 72 -2.40 -1.48 -18.50
C HIS A 72 -2.34 -0.27 -17.57
N LEU A 73 -1.48 -0.33 -16.57
CA LEU A 73 -1.26 0.75 -15.62
C LEU A 73 -0.54 1.93 -16.29
N ALA A 74 -1.24 3.05 -16.48
CA ALA A 74 -0.70 4.27 -17.09
C ALA A 74 -0.06 5.19 -16.04
N LYS A 75 -0.70 5.34 -14.87
CA LYS A 75 -0.25 6.29 -13.85
C LYS A 75 -0.39 5.72 -12.45
N ILE A 76 0.65 5.90 -11.64
CA ILE A 76 0.62 5.56 -10.21
C ILE A 76 0.28 6.81 -9.40
N VAL A 77 -0.82 6.76 -8.66
CA VAL A 77 -1.22 7.83 -7.75
C VAL A 77 -1.19 7.37 -6.31
N ASN A 78 -0.67 8.22 -5.44
CA ASN A 78 -0.60 7.99 -4.01
C ASN A 78 -1.74 8.72 -3.30
N VAL A 79 -2.96 8.17 -3.39
CA VAL A 79 -4.15 8.76 -2.76
C VAL A 79 -4.70 7.90 -1.63
N GLY A 80 -5.30 8.54 -0.63
CA GLY A 80 -5.97 7.86 0.47
C GLY A 80 -5.09 6.83 1.17
N VAL A 81 -5.59 5.59 1.26
CA VAL A 81 -4.90 4.46 1.91
C VAL A 81 -3.56 4.13 1.23
N LEU A 82 -3.43 4.35 -0.09
CA LEU A 82 -2.20 4.06 -0.84
C LEU A 82 -0.99 4.90 -0.40
N LYS A 83 -1.21 6.09 0.18
CA LYS A 83 -0.13 6.93 0.74
C LYS A 83 0.68 6.24 1.85
N GLN A 84 0.10 5.24 2.50
CA GLN A 84 0.74 4.51 3.61
C GLN A 84 1.62 3.35 3.13
N PHE A 85 1.63 3.05 1.82
CA PHE A 85 2.35 1.93 1.24
C PHE A 85 3.49 2.39 0.33
N VAL A 86 4.58 1.63 0.35
CA VAL A 86 5.72 1.79 -0.55
C VAL A 86 5.75 0.58 -1.49
N ARG A 87 5.88 0.83 -2.78
CA ARG A 87 6.03 -0.21 -3.79
C ARG A 87 7.51 -0.58 -3.95
N PHE A 88 7.82 -1.83 -3.68
CA PHE A 88 9.14 -2.42 -3.96
C PHE A 88 8.96 -3.53 -5.03
N GLY A 89 9.13 -3.18 -6.29
CA GLY A 89 8.84 -4.09 -7.40
C GLY A 89 7.37 -4.52 -7.42
N THR A 90 7.10 -5.81 -7.22
CA THR A 90 5.75 -6.40 -7.12
C THR A 90 5.17 -6.42 -5.70
N ILE A 91 5.98 -6.06 -4.70
CA ILE A 91 5.58 -6.09 -3.29
C ILE A 91 5.17 -4.69 -2.85
N ILE A 92 3.97 -4.58 -2.30
CA ILE A 92 3.42 -3.35 -1.73
C ILE A 92 3.38 -3.51 -0.22
N LEU A 93 4.27 -2.79 0.49
CA LEU A 93 4.42 -2.87 1.95
C LEU A 93 3.99 -1.56 2.63
N PRO A 94 3.33 -1.63 3.80
CA PRO A 94 3.15 -0.46 4.65
C PRO A 94 4.51 0.11 5.06
N ARG A 95 4.68 1.43 4.97
CA ARG A 95 5.92 2.11 5.39
C ARG A 95 6.32 1.78 6.82
N TYR A 96 5.34 1.59 7.68
CA TYR A 96 5.54 1.25 9.09
C TYR A 96 6.25 -0.11 9.30
N VAL A 97 6.10 -1.06 8.38
CA VAL A 97 6.81 -2.35 8.44
C VAL A 97 8.33 -2.13 8.30
N LEU A 98 8.75 -1.24 7.39
CA LEU A 98 10.17 -0.92 7.21
C LEU A 98 10.74 -0.27 8.47
N TYR A 99 10.02 0.69 9.07
CA TYR A 99 10.43 1.34 10.31
C TYR A 99 10.45 0.37 11.48
N ALA A 100 9.41 -0.48 11.62
CA ALA A 100 9.35 -1.49 12.66
C ALA A 100 10.53 -2.48 12.57
N THR A 101 10.86 -2.93 11.37
CA THR A 101 12.00 -3.84 11.13
C THR A 101 13.32 -3.16 11.50
N MET A 102 13.51 -1.92 11.08
CA MET A 102 14.70 -1.13 11.41
C MET A 102 14.86 -0.97 12.93
N PHE A 103 13.80 -0.54 13.62
CA PHE A 103 13.84 -0.38 15.08
C PHE A 103 14.03 -1.70 15.82
N THR A 104 13.42 -2.79 15.35
CA THR A 104 13.64 -4.13 15.91
C THR A 104 15.12 -4.53 15.77
N THR A 105 15.73 -4.31 14.61
CA THR A 105 17.15 -4.62 14.37
C THR A 105 18.05 -3.81 15.29
N LEU A 106 17.80 -2.50 15.44
CA LEU A 106 18.55 -1.63 16.35
C LEU A 106 18.40 -2.06 17.81
N LEU A 107 17.19 -2.44 18.23
CA LEU A 107 16.91 -2.92 19.58
C LEU A 107 17.66 -4.24 19.86
N VAL A 108 17.62 -5.20 18.92
CA VAL A 108 18.37 -6.46 19.04
C VAL A 108 19.88 -6.18 19.11
N PHE A 109 20.41 -5.31 18.25
CA PHE A 109 21.81 -4.91 18.30
C PHE A 109 22.15 -4.27 19.64
N TYR A 110 21.33 -3.36 20.15
CA TYR A 110 21.52 -2.76 21.47
C TYR A 110 21.57 -3.83 22.57
N LEU A 111 20.66 -4.82 22.56
CA LEU A 111 20.63 -5.91 23.55
C LEU A 111 21.90 -6.77 23.51
N THR A 112 22.55 -6.96 22.34
CA THR A 112 23.81 -7.70 22.24
C THR A 112 25.00 -6.94 22.87
N GLN A 113 24.89 -5.62 22.96
CA GLN A 113 25.91 -4.75 23.57
C GLN A 113 25.60 -4.40 25.03
N PHE A 114 24.46 -4.84 25.53
CA PHE A 114 23.99 -4.52 26.88
C PHE A 114 24.85 -5.24 27.93
N ARG A 115 25.81 -4.51 28.55
CA ARG A 115 26.74 -5.09 29.53
C ARG A 115 26.56 -4.57 30.96
N ARG A 116 25.98 -3.39 31.13
CA ARG A 116 25.78 -2.77 32.46
C ARG A 116 24.38 -2.18 32.53
N VAL A 117 23.79 -2.29 33.72
CA VAL A 117 22.48 -1.72 34.00
C VAL A 117 22.71 -0.34 34.61
N ASP A 118 22.75 0.68 33.78
CA ASP A 118 22.79 2.08 34.19
C ASP A 118 21.41 2.72 33.91
N PHE A 119 21.11 3.84 34.60
CA PHE A 119 19.87 4.56 34.38
C PHE A 119 19.63 4.91 32.89
N TYR A 120 20.68 5.35 32.19
CA TYR A 120 20.60 5.68 30.77
C TYR A 120 20.33 4.47 29.88
N SER A 121 20.92 3.33 30.19
CA SER A 121 20.73 2.10 29.45
C SER A 121 19.32 1.53 29.65
N LEU A 122 18.78 1.64 30.87
CA LEU A 122 17.42 1.24 31.16
C LEU A 122 16.40 2.15 30.44
N PHE A 123 16.61 3.46 30.48
CA PHE A 123 15.78 4.43 29.77
C PHE A 123 15.78 4.17 28.26
N ALA A 124 16.95 3.95 27.64
CA ALA A 124 17.09 3.65 26.22
C ALA A 124 16.37 2.34 25.85
N LEU A 125 16.43 1.32 26.71
CA LEU A 125 15.73 0.04 26.52
C LEU A 125 14.22 0.24 26.52
N ILE A 126 13.69 0.91 27.53
CA ILE A 126 12.24 1.17 27.64
C ILE A 126 11.76 1.96 26.42
N PHE A 127 12.47 3.02 26.04
CA PHE A 127 12.13 3.83 24.88
C PHE A 127 12.15 3.01 23.58
N GLY A 128 13.20 2.19 23.36
CA GLY A 128 13.32 1.32 22.20
C GLY A 128 12.21 0.27 22.11
N VAL A 129 11.85 -0.35 23.23
CA VAL A 129 10.74 -1.31 23.29
C VAL A 129 9.42 -0.63 22.98
N LEU A 130 9.10 0.51 23.61
CA LEU A 130 7.87 1.25 23.34
C LEU A 130 7.76 1.68 21.87
N ALA A 131 8.84 2.24 21.30
CA ALA A 131 8.87 2.65 19.91
C ALA A 131 8.62 1.45 18.97
N THR A 132 9.26 0.32 19.23
CA THR A 132 9.09 -0.91 18.43
C THR A 132 7.65 -1.42 18.50
N VAL A 133 7.05 -1.48 19.68
CA VAL A 133 5.66 -1.93 19.88
C VAL A 133 4.68 -1.03 19.14
N ILE A 134 4.83 0.30 19.25
CA ILE A 134 3.96 1.26 18.57
C ILE A 134 4.07 1.10 17.05
N LEU A 135 5.29 0.97 16.50
CA LEU A 135 5.51 0.81 15.07
C LEU A 135 4.92 -0.51 14.53
N TRP A 136 5.04 -1.61 15.27
CA TRP A 136 4.42 -2.87 14.90
C TRP A 136 2.89 -2.80 14.96
N PHE A 137 2.33 -2.11 15.97
CA PHE A 137 0.89 -1.89 16.06
C PHE A 137 0.36 -1.12 14.85
N GLU A 138 1.03 -0.02 14.46
CA GLU A 138 0.67 0.75 13.27
C GLU A 138 0.87 -0.05 11.96
N ALA A 139 1.92 -0.87 11.89
CA ALA A 139 2.14 -1.75 10.75
C ALA A 139 1.01 -2.77 10.57
N VAL A 140 0.57 -3.42 11.65
CA VAL A 140 -0.56 -4.37 11.63
C VAL A 140 -1.87 -3.65 11.31
N ARG A 141 -2.10 -2.48 11.88
CA ARG A 141 -3.28 -1.66 11.59
C ARG A 141 -3.35 -1.27 10.11
N ALA A 142 -2.25 -0.78 9.54
CA ALA A 142 -2.16 -0.46 8.13
C ALA A 142 -2.35 -1.70 7.24
N TRP A 143 -1.85 -2.84 7.68
CA TRP A 143 -2.04 -4.12 6.97
C TRP A 143 -3.50 -4.56 6.93
N ARG A 144 -4.26 -4.37 8.02
CA ARG A 144 -5.69 -4.69 8.07
C ARG A 144 -6.57 -3.75 7.25
N GLN A 145 -6.09 -2.54 6.96
CA GLN A 145 -6.79 -1.54 6.15
C GLN A 145 -6.55 -1.70 4.63
N ARG A 146 -5.95 -2.83 4.20
CA ARG A 146 -5.83 -3.13 2.76
C ARG A 146 -7.21 -3.20 2.12
N PRO A 147 -7.34 -2.59 0.93
CA PRO A 147 -8.58 -2.67 0.15
C PRO A 147 -8.87 -4.06 -0.38
#